data_4a8e67752a4c9524aabb7ba08748bf80
#
_entry.id   4a8e67752a4c9524aabb7ba08748bf80
#
_cell.length_a   1.000
_cell.length_b   1.000
_cell.length_c   1.000
_cell.angle_alpha   90.00
_cell.angle_beta   90.00
_cell.angle_gamma   90.00
#
_symmetry.space_group_name_H-M   'P 1'
#
loop_
_entity.id
_entity.type
_entity.pdbx_description
1 polymer ?
#
loop_
_entity_poly.entity_id
_entity_poly.type
_entity_poly.pdbx_seq_one_letter_code
_entity_poly.pdbx_strand_id
1 'polypeptide(L)'
;MVAITDYCGIVSGNKTDKSKLFDVFYGELKSAPLINVCPLNIECKPSQTVDLPTNTLFIGEIVNIYLEEKYLENGKPDVKKIRPFLLTMPDNRFWAVGEQVGNAWKDGVKFRETIP
;
A
#
# COMPACT_ATOMS: atom_id res chain seq x y z
N MET A 1 -12.44 0.82 5.77
CA MET A 1 -11.55 0.63 4.59
C MET A 1 -11.63 -0.79 4.03
N VAL A 2 -11.57 -1.88 4.83
CA VAL A 2 -11.58 -3.27 4.31
C VAL A 2 -12.74 -3.55 3.34
N ALA A 3 -13.99 -3.25 3.71
CA ALA A 3 -15.14 -3.52 2.86
C ALA A 3 -15.11 -2.83 1.49
N ILE A 4 -14.68 -1.57 1.42
CA ILE A 4 -14.57 -0.86 0.14
C ILE A 4 -13.39 -1.38 -0.70
N THR A 5 -12.30 -1.79 -0.06
CA THR A 5 -11.17 -2.43 -0.76
C THR A 5 -11.59 -3.76 -1.37
N ASP A 6 -12.29 -4.59 -0.61
CA ASP A 6 -12.83 -5.86 -1.07
C ASP A 6 -13.82 -5.66 -2.24
N TYR A 7 -14.76 -4.73 -2.10
CA TYR A 7 -15.68 -4.35 -3.17
C TYR A 7 -14.95 -3.96 -4.46
N CYS A 8 -13.89 -3.14 -4.35
CA CYS A 8 -13.10 -2.74 -5.51
C CYS A 8 -12.39 -3.93 -6.19
N GLY A 9 -12.06 -4.97 -5.43
CA GLY A 9 -11.44 -6.19 -5.94
C GLY A 9 -12.43 -7.12 -6.65
N ILE A 10 -13.64 -7.28 -6.12
CA ILE A 10 -14.63 -8.25 -6.65
C ILE A 10 -15.51 -7.70 -7.78
N VAL A 11 -15.65 -6.39 -7.90
CA VAL A 11 -16.51 -5.77 -8.93
C VAL A 11 -15.65 -5.28 -10.11
N SER A 12 -16.01 -5.72 -11.31
CA SER A 12 -15.33 -5.29 -12.53
C SER A 12 -15.56 -3.81 -12.82
N GLY A 13 -14.49 -3.10 -13.20
CA GLY A 13 -14.55 -1.70 -13.68
C GLY A 13 -15.42 -1.50 -14.92
N ASN A 14 -15.64 -2.56 -15.72
CA ASN A 14 -16.53 -2.53 -16.87
C ASN A 14 -18.03 -2.46 -16.48
N LYS A 15 -18.34 -2.81 -15.24
CA LYS A 15 -19.74 -2.82 -14.72
C LYS A 15 -20.05 -1.61 -13.85
N THR A 16 -19.05 -1.02 -13.23
CA THR A 16 -19.24 0.07 -12.27
C THR A 16 -18.07 1.04 -12.33
N ASP A 17 -18.38 2.33 -12.44
CA ASP A 17 -17.41 3.39 -12.28
C ASP A 17 -17.04 3.55 -10.80
N LYS A 18 -15.92 2.93 -10.40
CA LYS A 18 -15.44 2.95 -9.02
C LYS A 18 -14.80 4.28 -8.62
N SER A 19 -14.50 5.17 -9.56
CA SER A 19 -13.95 6.50 -9.24
C SER A 19 -14.90 7.33 -8.37
N LYS A 20 -16.21 7.11 -8.50
CA LYS A 20 -17.25 7.78 -7.72
C LYS A 20 -17.36 7.33 -6.25
N LEU A 21 -16.63 6.28 -5.87
CA LEU A 21 -16.61 5.78 -4.49
C LEU A 21 -15.68 6.59 -3.58
N PHE A 22 -14.81 7.41 -4.16
CA PHE A 22 -13.74 8.08 -3.44
C PHE A 22 -13.73 9.58 -3.72
N ASP A 23 -13.47 10.36 -2.68
CA ASP A 23 -12.99 11.71 -2.80
C ASP A 23 -11.47 11.67 -3.10
N VAL A 24 -11.06 12.33 -4.18
CA VAL A 24 -9.69 12.25 -4.69
C VAL A 24 -9.04 13.64 -4.79
N PHE A 25 -7.73 13.65 -4.70
CA PHE A 25 -6.89 14.80 -5.01
C PHE A 25 -5.79 14.39 -6.00
N TYR A 26 -5.04 15.39 -6.51
CA TYR A 26 -3.96 15.16 -7.45
C TYR A 26 -2.67 15.77 -6.94
N GLY A 27 -1.59 15.01 -7.06
CA GLY A 27 -0.26 15.39 -6.67
C GLY A 27 0.55 16.04 -7.80
N GLU A 28 1.83 15.71 -7.84
CA GLU A 28 2.80 16.24 -8.80
C GLU A 28 2.49 15.82 -10.24
N LEU A 29 2.11 14.57 -10.46
CA LEU A 29 1.83 14.04 -11.80
C LEU A 29 0.52 14.56 -12.42
N LYS A 30 -0.37 15.18 -11.66
CA LYS A 30 -1.66 15.76 -12.11
C LYS A 30 -2.64 14.77 -12.77
N SER A 31 -2.20 13.60 -13.17
CA SER A 31 -2.98 12.55 -13.83
C SER A 31 -3.23 11.31 -12.94
N ALA A 32 -2.49 11.16 -11.85
CA ALA A 32 -2.63 10.06 -10.91
C ALA A 32 -3.54 10.46 -9.75
N PRO A 33 -4.78 9.94 -9.65
CA PRO A 33 -5.67 10.25 -8.53
C PRO A 33 -5.17 9.61 -7.24
N LEU A 34 -5.13 10.39 -6.18
CA LEU A 34 -4.81 9.99 -4.82
C LEU A 34 -6.10 10.03 -3.99
N ILE A 35 -6.27 9.13 -3.04
CA ILE A 35 -7.53 8.93 -2.32
C ILE A 35 -7.46 9.59 -0.94
N ASN A 36 -8.29 10.60 -0.70
CA ASN A 36 -8.28 11.40 0.54
C ASN A 36 -8.42 10.57 1.82
N VAL A 37 -9.25 9.53 1.81
CA VAL A 37 -9.48 8.69 3.01
C VAL A 37 -8.33 7.72 3.32
N CYS A 38 -7.37 7.54 2.40
CA CYS A 38 -6.21 6.70 2.61
C CYS A 38 -5.16 7.41 3.47
N PRO A 39 -4.71 6.81 4.59
CA PRO A 39 -3.70 7.40 5.47
C PRO A 39 -2.37 7.70 4.79
N LEU A 40 -2.02 6.90 3.78
CA LEU A 40 -0.81 7.04 2.99
C LEU A 40 -1.15 6.78 1.53
N ASN A 41 -0.73 7.69 0.66
CA ASN A 41 -0.84 7.59 -0.78
C ASN A 41 0.55 7.60 -1.41
N ILE A 42 0.81 6.69 -2.33
CA ILE A 42 2.07 6.61 -3.08
C ILE A 42 1.76 6.95 -4.54
N GLU A 43 2.33 8.05 -5.02
CA GLU A 43 2.21 8.51 -6.40
C GLU A 43 3.29 7.87 -7.25
N CYS A 44 2.89 7.09 -8.27
CA CYS A 44 3.81 6.34 -9.11
C CYS A 44 3.66 6.70 -10.58
N LYS A 45 4.80 6.75 -11.28
CA LYS A 45 4.87 6.82 -12.73
C LYS A 45 5.12 5.43 -13.29
N PRO A 46 4.29 4.90 -14.21
CA PRO A 46 4.56 3.61 -14.81
C PRO A 46 5.91 3.58 -15.52
N SER A 47 6.74 2.59 -15.21
CA SER A 47 8.05 2.38 -15.83
C SER A 47 8.07 1.15 -16.76
N GLN A 48 7.34 0.10 -16.39
CA GLN A 48 7.27 -1.14 -17.17
C GLN A 48 5.93 -1.83 -16.97
N THR A 49 5.48 -2.54 -17.99
CA THR A 49 4.28 -3.39 -17.95
C THR A 49 4.63 -4.79 -18.45
N VAL A 50 4.13 -5.82 -17.76
CA VAL A 50 4.31 -7.21 -18.14
C VAL A 50 2.95 -7.88 -18.23
N ASP A 51 2.56 -8.29 -19.44
CA ASP A 51 1.31 -8.98 -19.66
C ASP A 51 1.48 -10.49 -19.38
N LEU A 52 0.66 -11.00 -18.48
CA LEU A 52 0.53 -12.40 -18.12
C LEU A 52 -0.81 -12.95 -18.63
N PRO A 53 -0.99 -14.28 -18.76
CA PRO A 53 -2.21 -14.85 -19.32
C PRO A 53 -3.52 -14.40 -18.67
N THR A 54 -3.51 -14.11 -17.39
CA THR A 54 -4.71 -13.72 -16.61
C THR A 54 -4.65 -12.31 -16.04
N ASN A 55 -3.47 -11.71 -15.94
CA ASN A 55 -3.25 -10.45 -15.23
C ASN A 55 -2.15 -9.64 -15.91
N THR A 56 -2.16 -8.33 -15.74
CA THR A 56 -1.07 -7.44 -16.14
C THR A 56 -0.34 -6.95 -14.88
N LEU A 57 0.98 -7.09 -14.85
CA LEU A 57 1.84 -6.54 -13.80
C LEU A 57 2.32 -5.15 -14.23
N PHE A 58 2.05 -4.14 -13.39
CA PHE A 58 2.57 -2.78 -13.56
C PHE A 58 3.73 -2.53 -12.60
N ILE A 59 4.85 -2.09 -13.11
CA ILE A 59 6.00 -1.64 -12.33
C ILE A 59 6.04 -0.13 -12.39
N GLY A 60 6.01 0.54 -11.24
CA GLY A 60 5.99 1.99 -11.13
C GLY A 60 7.18 2.54 -10.36
N GLU A 61 7.72 3.66 -10.84
CA GLU A 61 8.66 4.49 -10.10
C GLU A 61 7.89 5.37 -9.10
N ILE A 62 8.28 5.36 -7.84
CA ILE A 62 7.68 6.22 -6.81
C ILE A 62 8.17 7.66 -7.05
N VAL A 63 7.25 8.55 -7.36
CA VAL A 63 7.52 9.97 -7.56
C VAL A 63 7.37 10.73 -6.23
N ASN A 64 6.30 10.44 -5.48
CA ASN A 64 6.04 11.11 -4.22
C ASN A 64 5.21 10.24 -3.26
N ILE A 65 5.22 10.60 -1.99
CA ILE A 65 4.43 9.96 -0.93
C ILE A 65 3.69 11.05 -0.15
N TYR A 66 2.39 10.89 0.01
CA TYR A 66 1.51 11.83 0.71
C TYR A 66 0.90 11.18 1.94
N LEU A 67 1.03 11.83 3.08
CA LEU A 67 0.39 11.44 4.33
C LEU A 67 0.29 12.67 5.25
N GLU A 68 -0.67 12.65 6.18
CA GLU A 68 -0.83 13.69 7.18
C GLU A 68 0.14 13.48 8.37
N GLU A 69 0.54 14.56 9.05
CA GLU A 69 1.44 14.52 10.21
C GLU A 69 0.98 13.58 11.33
N LYS A 70 -0.34 13.42 11.51
CA LYS A 70 -0.90 12.50 12.52
C LYS A 70 -0.48 11.05 12.34
N TYR A 71 -0.04 10.66 11.14
CA TYR A 71 0.46 9.31 10.82
C TYR A 71 1.98 9.17 10.95
N LEU A 72 2.67 10.23 11.37
CA LEU A 72 4.10 10.21 11.61
C LEU A 72 4.43 9.92 13.09
N GLU A 73 5.58 9.28 13.29
CA GLU A 73 6.29 9.19 14.56
C GLU A 73 7.76 9.54 14.31
N ASN A 74 8.28 10.55 15.02
CA ASN A 74 9.64 11.07 14.81
C ASN A 74 9.96 11.41 13.34
N GLY A 75 8.98 12.02 12.62
CA GLY A 75 9.12 12.43 11.22
C GLY A 75 9.08 11.27 10.20
N LYS A 76 8.72 10.06 10.63
CA LYS A 76 8.63 8.87 9.76
C LYS A 76 7.23 8.27 9.80
N PRO A 77 6.77 7.65 8.70
CA PRO A 77 5.50 6.91 8.68
C PRO A 77 5.46 5.85 9.78
N ASP A 78 4.42 5.87 10.60
CA ASP A 78 4.22 4.91 11.68
C ASP A 78 3.17 3.87 11.32
N VAL A 79 3.55 2.60 11.31
CA VAL A 79 2.69 1.47 10.93
C VAL A 79 1.48 1.34 11.85
N LYS A 80 1.62 1.64 13.16
CA LYS A 80 0.51 1.55 14.13
C LYS A 80 -0.52 2.65 13.89
N LYS A 81 -0.08 3.84 13.47
CA LYS A 81 -0.96 4.96 13.16
C LYS A 81 -1.64 4.79 11.80
N ILE A 82 -0.92 4.31 10.79
CA ILE A 82 -1.44 4.04 9.43
C ILE A 82 -2.41 2.85 9.43
N ARG A 83 -2.14 1.81 10.23
CA ARG A 83 -2.95 0.60 10.36
C ARG A 83 -3.20 -0.11 9.02
N PRO A 84 -2.15 -0.48 8.27
CA PRO A 84 -2.30 -1.25 7.05
C PRO A 84 -2.89 -2.63 7.34
N PHE A 85 -3.49 -3.24 6.33
CA PHE A 85 -3.97 -4.61 6.42
C PHE A 85 -3.44 -5.44 5.24
N LEU A 86 -3.42 -6.75 5.43
CA LEU A 86 -2.93 -7.73 4.46
C LEU A 86 -4.08 -8.63 4.02
N LEU A 87 -4.09 -9.00 2.74
CA LEU A 87 -4.93 -10.08 2.23
C LEU A 87 -4.11 -11.35 2.11
N THR A 88 -4.58 -12.45 2.70
CA THR A 88 -3.97 -13.77 2.57
C THR A 88 -4.78 -14.66 1.62
N MET A 89 -4.05 -15.52 0.88
CA MET A 89 -4.59 -16.49 -0.04
C MET A 89 -4.06 -17.89 0.31
N PRO A 90 -4.81 -18.98 0.15
CA PRO A 90 -6.13 -19.09 -0.47
C PRO A 90 -7.33 -18.94 0.50
N ASP A 91 -7.08 -18.55 1.76
CA ASP A 91 -8.13 -18.44 2.80
C ASP A 91 -8.99 -17.17 2.67
N ASN A 92 -8.62 -16.25 1.77
CA ASN A 92 -9.36 -15.03 1.43
C ASN A 92 -9.69 -14.17 2.66
N ARG A 93 -8.70 -13.93 3.52
CA ARG A 93 -8.87 -13.18 4.77
C ARG A 93 -8.04 -11.90 4.79
N PHE A 94 -8.61 -10.87 5.41
CA PHE A 94 -7.89 -9.64 5.74
C PHE A 94 -7.38 -9.68 7.17
N TRP A 95 -6.11 -9.26 7.36
CA TRP A 95 -5.41 -9.26 8.65
C TRP A 95 -4.84 -7.88 8.93
N ALA A 96 -4.90 -7.44 10.18
CA ALA A 96 -4.14 -6.28 10.63
C ALA A 96 -2.66 -6.64 10.79
N VAL A 97 -1.78 -5.65 10.60
CA VAL A 97 -0.37 -5.79 10.97
C VAL A 97 -0.28 -5.81 12.50
N GLY A 98 0.44 -6.78 13.04
CA GLY A 98 0.61 -6.98 14.49
C GLY A 98 1.71 -6.11 15.10
N GLU A 99 2.28 -6.59 16.22
CA GLU A 99 3.35 -5.89 16.92
C GLU A 99 4.68 -5.97 16.17
N GLN A 100 5.56 -5.01 16.45
CA GLN A 100 6.94 -5.03 15.96
C GLN A 100 7.67 -6.26 16.51
N VAL A 101 8.29 -7.05 15.64
CA VAL A 101 8.98 -8.30 16.00
C VAL A 101 10.50 -8.20 15.94
N GLY A 102 11.05 -7.09 15.44
CA GLY A 102 12.48 -6.90 15.35
C GLY A 102 12.88 -5.61 14.65
N ASN A 103 14.18 -5.40 14.55
CA ASN A 103 14.80 -4.25 13.87
C ASN A 103 15.66 -4.72 12.70
N ALA A 104 15.29 -4.30 11.49
CA ALA A 104 16.10 -4.55 10.31
C ALA A 104 17.52 -3.96 10.48
N TRP A 105 18.51 -4.61 9.90
CA TRP A 105 19.96 -4.27 9.92
C TRP A 105 20.61 -4.24 11.31
N LYS A 106 19.86 -4.57 12.38
CA LYS A 106 20.40 -4.66 13.75
C LYS A 106 20.39 -6.09 14.27
N ASP A 107 19.24 -6.74 14.21
CA ASP A 107 19.10 -8.07 14.81
C ASP A 107 19.89 -9.14 14.03
N GLY A 108 19.96 -9.02 12.70
CA GLY A 108 20.79 -9.90 11.88
C GLY A 108 22.32 -9.73 12.13
N VAL A 109 22.77 -8.54 12.51
CA VAL A 109 24.19 -8.34 12.88
C VAL A 109 24.53 -9.15 14.13
N LYS A 110 23.67 -9.10 15.16
CA LYS A 110 23.86 -9.90 16.38
C LYS A 110 23.89 -11.41 16.09
N PHE A 111 23.04 -11.86 15.20
CA PHE A 111 23.01 -13.28 14.81
C PHE A 111 24.31 -13.73 14.11
N ARG A 112 24.93 -12.84 13.29
CA ARG A 112 26.20 -13.12 12.63
C ARG A 112 27.32 -13.47 13.61
N GLU A 113 27.33 -12.87 14.80
CA GLU A 113 28.32 -13.14 15.85
C GLU A 113 28.18 -14.55 16.45
N THR A 114 27.05 -15.22 16.24
CA THR A 114 26.76 -16.58 16.75
C THR A 114 27.05 -17.68 15.73
N ILE A 115 27.38 -17.34 14.49
CA ILE A 115 27.72 -18.31 13.43
C ILE A 115 29.21 -18.65 13.54
N PRO A 116 29.57 -19.96 13.65
CA PRO A 116 30.97 -20.39 13.75
C PRO A 116 31.76 -20.07 12.48
#